data_a8909c0b4cc6568e1304a08f65f00d89
#
_entry.id   a8909c0b4cc6568e1304a08f65f00d89
#
_cell.length_a   1.000
_cell.length_b   1.000
_cell.length_c   1.000
_cell.angle_alpha   90.00
_cell.angle_beta   90.00
_cell.angle_gamma   90.00
#
_symmetry.space_group_name_H-M   'P 1'
#
loop_
_entity.id
_entity.type
_entity.pdbx_description
1 polymer ?
#
loop_
_entity_poly.entity_id
_entity_poly.type
_entity_poly.pdbx_seq_one_letter_code
_entity_poly.pdbx_strand_id
1 'polypeptide(L)'
;KDLKLYYHPASSASMRVTLYLSCRDVPEEIVRLVSTGVTTDHRGILVFTLPENDPDTSILGTTDLRVFNPEGRIPVLLLPDGRKMTQSGPIIDYIESQIDDVGSSLVPEDPWVNANIKRLMWIIAADIQPYQNIPFIIQAMSDWGMVKASPTEHPLRLHFIRREFGAVETIMEETAGKFSVGNKISLADCFLVPQIRNALLAGIDLDK
;
A
#
# COMPACT_ATOMS: atom_id res chain seq x y z
N LYS A 1 -7.20 -21.46 -6.09
CA LYS A 1 -7.17 -20.84 -4.76
C LYS A 1 -8.06 -19.62 -4.87
N ASP A 2 -9.16 -19.56 -4.12
CA ASP A 2 -10.16 -18.50 -4.23
C ASP A 2 -9.86 -17.41 -3.17
N LEU A 3 -8.70 -16.74 -3.32
CA LEU A 3 -8.32 -15.62 -2.48
C LEU A 3 -9.07 -14.36 -2.95
N LYS A 4 -9.58 -13.54 -2.02
CA LYS A 4 -10.22 -12.25 -2.35
C LYS A 4 -9.40 -11.10 -1.76
N LEU A 5 -8.99 -10.16 -2.61
CA LEU A 5 -8.31 -8.95 -2.19
C LEU A 5 -9.29 -7.77 -2.20
N TYR A 6 -9.69 -7.31 -1.04
CA TYR A 6 -10.43 -6.06 -0.88
C TYR A 6 -9.46 -4.88 -0.99
N TYR A 7 -9.68 -4.01 -1.97
CA TYR A 7 -8.78 -2.92 -2.32
C TYR A 7 -9.53 -1.67 -2.77
N HIS A 8 -8.83 -0.55 -2.86
CA HIS A 8 -9.33 0.65 -3.54
C HIS A 8 -8.21 1.25 -4.40
N PRO A 9 -8.49 1.65 -5.67
CA PRO A 9 -7.46 2.12 -6.60
C PRO A 9 -6.77 3.42 -6.18
N ALA A 10 -7.36 4.23 -5.31
CA ALA A 10 -6.74 5.42 -4.76
C ALA A 10 -5.80 5.14 -3.56
N SER A 11 -5.83 3.93 -2.99
CA SER A 11 -4.99 3.56 -1.85
C SER A 11 -3.61 3.10 -2.30
N SER A 12 -2.56 3.84 -1.90
CA SER A 12 -1.17 3.44 -2.18
C SER A 12 -0.80 2.08 -1.58
N ALA A 13 -1.35 1.73 -0.42
CA ALA A 13 -1.14 0.42 0.19
C ALA A 13 -1.80 -0.71 -0.63
N SER A 14 -3.00 -0.47 -1.19
CA SER A 14 -3.64 -1.40 -2.12
C SER A 14 -2.86 -1.53 -3.42
N MET A 15 -2.38 -0.40 -3.97
CA MET A 15 -1.59 -0.39 -5.21
C MET A 15 -0.32 -1.23 -5.12
N ARG A 16 0.32 -1.33 -3.94
CA ARG A 16 1.48 -2.21 -3.75
C ARG A 16 1.14 -3.66 -4.07
N VAL A 17 0.00 -4.12 -3.56
CA VAL A 17 -0.45 -5.50 -3.79
C VAL A 17 -0.90 -5.70 -5.24
N THR A 18 -1.68 -4.77 -5.81
CA THR A 18 -2.13 -4.91 -7.20
C THR A 18 -0.99 -4.81 -8.20
N LEU A 19 0.03 -3.97 -7.96
CA LEU A 19 1.24 -3.94 -8.77
C LEU A 19 2.03 -5.26 -8.66
N TYR A 20 2.19 -5.78 -7.43
CA TYR A 20 2.81 -7.08 -7.22
C TYR A 20 2.09 -8.17 -8.01
N LEU A 21 0.75 -8.27 -7.91
CA LEU A 21 -0.03 -9.26 -8.65
C LEU A 21 0.17 -9.14 -10.16
N SER A 22 0.17 -7.91 -10.67
CA SER A 22 0.40 -7.63 -12.09
C SER A 22 1.82 -7.97 -12.54
N CYS A 23 2.85 -7.58 -11.79
CA CYS A 23 4.25 -7.85 -12.14
C CYS A 23 4.63 -9.33 -12.01
N ARG A 24 3.88 -10.07 -11.21
CA ARG A 24 4.04 -11.50 -10.96
C ARG A 24 3.16 -12.35 -11.87
N ASP A 25 2.35 -11.71 -12.72
CA ASP A 25 1.35 -12.35 -13.60
C ASP A 25 0.39 -13.30 -12.85
N VAL A 26 -0.04 -12.89 -11.63
CA VAL A 26 -0.97 -13.68 -10.83
C VAL A 26 -2.37 -13.59 -11.42
N PRO A 27 -2.96 -14.71 -11.88
CA PRO A 27 -4.27 -14.71 -12.49
C PRO A 27 -5.42 -14.50 -11.48
N GLU A 28 -6.55 -13.96 -11.96
CA GLU A 28 -7.73 -13.68 -11.12
C GLU A 28 -8.36 -14.93 -10.49
N GLU A 29 -8.12 -16.09 -11.05
CA GLU A 29 -8.54 -17.38 -10.50
C GLU A 29 -7.79 -17.75 -9.21
N ILE A 30 -6.63 -17.12 -8.96
CA ILE A 30 -5.87 -17.25 -7.72
C ILE A 30 -6.24 -16.15 -6.74
N VAL A 31 -6.24 -14.89 -7.21
CA VAL A 31 -6.55 -13.72 -6.37
C VAL A 31 -7.57 -12.82 -7.08
N ARG A 32 -8.81 -12.92 -6.66
CA ARG A 32 -9.91 -12.08 -7.15
C ARG A 32 -9.84 -10.69 -6.51
N LEU A 33 -9.90 -9.66 -7.34
CA LEU A 33 -9.94 -8.27 -6.88
C LEU A 33 -11.37 -7.84 -6.58
N VAL A 34 -11.59 -7.27 -5.39
CA VAL A 34 -12.88 -6.72 -4.95
C VAL A 34 -12.70 -5.26 -4.56
N SER A 35 -13.24 -4.36 -5.38
CA SER A 35 -13.15 -2.92 -5.12
C SER A 35 -14.05 -2.52 -3.96
N THR A 36 -13.48 -1.86 -2.94
CA THR A 36 -14.24 -1.30 -1.82
C THR A 36 -14.89 0.02 -2.18
N GLY A 37 -16.00 0.34 -1.52
CA GLY A 37 -16.53 1.69 -1.47
C GLY A 37 -15.67 2.59 -0.58
N VAL A 38 -15.89 3.90 -0.66
CA VAL A 38 -15.27 4.89 0.20
C VAL A 38 -16.28 5.98 0.56
N THR A 39 -16.31 6.36 1.83
CA THR A 39 -17.10 7.46 2.35
C THR A 39 -16.24 8.30 3.31
N THR A 40 -16.82 9.28 3.97
CA THR A 40 -16.12 10.08 4.99
C THR A 40 -16.88 10.04 6.30
N ASP A 41 -16.15 10.03 7.42
CA ASP A 41 -16.75 10.24 8.74
C ASP A 41 -17.07 11.73 8.99
N HIS A 42 -17.61 12.04 10.16
CA HIS A 42 -17.96 13.41 10.58
C HIS A 42 -16.78 14.38 10.65
N ARG A 43 -15.53 13.88 10.60
CA ARG A 43 -14.28 14.68 10.56
C ARG A 43 -13.72 14.81 9.16
N GLY A 44 -14.37 14.21 8.14
CA GLY A 44 -13.87 14.17 6.76
C GLY A 44 -12.77 13.12 6.54
N ILE A 45 -12.59 12.18 7.49
CA ILE A 45 -11.64 11.08 7.34
C ILE A 45 -12.25 10.02 6.43
N LEU A 46 -11.46 9.53 5.47
CA LEU A 46 -11.89 8.46 4.56
C LEU A 46 -12.15 7.16 5.32
N VAL A 47 -13.31 6.59 5.10
CA VAL A 47 -13.74 5.30 5.62
C VAL A 47 -14.01 4.37 4.45
N PHE A 48 -13.35 3.23 4.41
CA PHE A 48 -13.56 2.21 3.38
C PHE A 48 -14.70 1.28 3.81
N THR A 49 -15.54 0.93 2.83
CA THR A 49 -16.71 0.07 3.05
C THR A 49 -16.66 -1.15 2.15
N LEU A 50 -17.22 -2.26 2.61
CA LEU A 50 -17.44 -3.43 1.76
C LEU A 50 -18.46 -3.09 0.66
N PRO A 51 -18.33 -3.66 -0.55
CA PRO A 51 -19.31 -3.43 -1.62
C PRO A 51 -20.66 -4.05 -1.23
N GLU A 52 -21.74 -3.32 -1.42
CA GLU A 52 -23.10 -3.79 -1.07
C GLU A 52 -23.50 -5.08 -1.79
N ASN A 53 -23.03 -5.24 -3.03
CA ASN A 53 -23.35 -6.39 -3.89
C ASN A 53 -22.35 -7.55 -3.76
N ASP A 54 -21.40 -7.51 -2.82
CA ASP A 54 -20.50 -8.62 -2.59
C ASP A 54 -21.20 -9.70 -1.74
N PRO A 55 -21.08 -10.99 -2.09
CA PRO A 55 -21.69 -12.07 -1.33
C PRO A 55 -21.33 -12.09 0.15
N ASP A 56 -20.08 -11.73 0.49
CA ASP A 56 -19.62 -11.69 1.88
C ASP A 56 -20.34 -10.58 2.66
N THR A 57 -20.56 -9.42 2.04
CA THR A 57 -21.35 -8.32 2.63
C THR A 57 -22.78 -8.73 2.92
N SER A 58 -23.40 -9.46 1.99
CA SER A 58 -24.77 -9.98 2.16
C SER A 58 -24.86 -11.00 3.32
N ILE A 59 -23.87 -11.87 3.46
CA ILE A 59 -23.78 -12.84 4.56
C ILE A 59 -23.57 -12.17 5.92
N LEU A 60 -22.71 -11.14 5.95
CA LEU A 60 -22.36 -10.40 7.17
C LEU A 60 -23.45 -9.42 7.61
N GLY A 61 -24.34 -9.02 6.70
CA GLY A 61 -25.38 -8.02 6.96
C GLY A 61 -24.84 -6.61 7.27
N THR A 62 -23.61 -6.32 6.87
CA THR A 62 -22.97 -5.02 7.10
C THR A 62 -21.93 -4.68 6.03
N THR A 63 -21.82 -3.40 5.72
CA THR A 63 -20.75 -2.86 4.85
C THR A 63 -19.52 -2.39 5.63
N ASP A 64 -19.51 -2.53 6.95
CA ASP A 64 -18.40 -2.08 7.79
C ASP A 64 -17.15 -2.96 7.57
N LEU A 65 -16.11 -2.39 6.96
CA LEU A 65 -14.85 -3.09 6.70
C LEU A 65 -14.16 -3.59 7.98
N ARG A 66 -14.50 -3.03 9.16
CA ARG A 66 -13.90 -3.45 10.44
C ARG A 66 -14.24 -4.89 10.84
N VAL A 67 -15.23 -5.50 10.23
CA VAL A 67 -15.50 -6.94 10.37
C VAL A 67 -14.38 -7.81 9.78
N PHE A 68 -13.61 -7.28 8.81
CA PHE A 68 -12.46 -7.93 8.20
C PHE A 68 -11.13 -7.41 8.74
N ASN A 69 -11.02 -6.10 8.94
CA ASN A 69 -9.83 -5.45 9.48
C ASN A 69 -10.22 -4.47 10.59
N PRO A 70 -9.89 -4.76 11.86
CA PRO A 70 -10.21 -3.87 12.98
C PRO A 70 -9.72 -2.42 12.82
N GLU A 71 -8.65 -2.21 12.02
CA GLU A 71 -8.14 -0.87 11.70
C GLU A 71 -9.05 -0.10 10.72
N GLY A 72 -10.02 -0.76 10.07
CA GLY A 72 -10.87 -0.16 9.04
C GLY A 72 -10.10 0.27 7.78
N ARG A 73 -8.97 -0.38 7.51
CA ARG A 73 -8.06 -0.03 6.40
C ARG A 73 -7.98 -1.14 5.36
N ILE A 74 -7.58 -0.75 4.17
CA ILE A 74 -7.28 -1.64 3.04
C ILE A 74 -5.78 -1.57 2.70
N PRO A 75 -5.23 -2.61 2.05
CA PRO A 75 -5.89 -3.83 1.55
C PRO A 75 -6.22 -4.85 2.64
N VAL A 76 -7.16 -5.76 2.32
CA VAL A 76 -7.45 -6.95 3.13
C VAL A 76 -7.51 -8.16 2.19
N LEU A 77 -6.79 -9.21 2.52
CA LEU A 77 -6.89 -10.50 1.85
C LEU A 77 -7.78 -11.42 2.67
N LEU A 78 -8.86 -11.91 2.06
CA LEU A 78 -9.74 -12.92 2.64
C LEU A 78 -9.42 -14.28 2.01
N LEU A 79 -9.18 -15.28 2.85
CA LEU A 79 -8.91 -16.65 2.47
C LEU A 79 -10.22 -17.46 2.40
N PRO A 80 -10.26 -18.57 1.64
CA PRO A 80 -11.45 -19.41 1.51
C PRO A 80 -11.95 -20.01 2.82
N ASP A 81 -11.06 -20.17 3.80
CA ASP A 81 -11.39 -20.70 5.14
C ASP A 81 -11.85 -19.60 6.12
N GLY A 82 -12.02 -18.36 5.63
CA GLY A 82 -12.46 -17.21 6.41
C GLY A 82 -11.35 -16.47 7.18
N ARG A 83 -10.10 -16.95 7.15
CA ARG A 83 -8.96 -16.20 7.70
C ARG A 83 -8.74 -14.92 6.90
N LYS A 84 -8.25 -13.90 7.58
CA LYS A 84 -8.02 -12.57 7.01
C LYS A 84 -6.56 -12.17 7.23
N MET A 85 -5.96 -11.57 6.21
CA MET A 85 -4.64 -10.98 6.28
C MET A 85 -4.74 -9.49 5.96
N THR A 86 -4.12 -8.66 6.78
CA THR A 86 -4.05 -7.21 6.60
C THR A 86 -2.60 -6.78 6.41
N GLN A 87 -2.37 -5.52 6.03
CA GLN A 87 -1.07 -4.95 5.68
C GLN A 87 -0.51 -5.47 4.35
N SER A 88 -0.12 -4.55 3.46
CA SER A 88 0.31 -4.87 2.10
C SER A 88 1.53 -5.81 2.03
N GLY A 89 2.52 -5.62 2.91
CA GLY A 89 3.70 -6.49 2.97
C GLY A 89 3.35 -7.94 3.32
N PRO A 90 2.74 -8.22 4.47
CA PRO A 90 2.28 -9.56 4.85
C PRO A 90 1.35 -10.23 3.83
N ILE A 91 0.47 -9.45 3.17
CA ILE A 91 -0.38 -9.98 2.10
C ILE A 91 0.46 -10.47 0.93
N ILE A 92 1.45 -9.68 0.49
CA ILE A 92 2.36 -10.07 -0.59
C ILE A 92 3.18 -11.29 -0.19
N ASP A 93 3.78 -11.29 0.99
CA ASP A 93 4.57 -12.42 1.51
C ASP A 93 3.73 -13.72 1.54
N TYR A 94 2.46 -13.61 1.97
CA TYR A 94 1.57 -14.77 2.00
C TYR A 94 1.24 -15.27 0.59
N ILE A 95 0.89 -14.38 -0.34
CA ILE A 95 0.58 -14.77 -1.73
C ILE A 95 1.82 -15.38 -2.37
N GLU A 96 3.01 -14.76 -2.24
CA GLU A 96 4.26 -15.28 -2.78
C GLU A 96 4.54 -16.71 -2.29
N SER A 97 4.28 -16.99 -1.01
CA SER A 97 4.45 -18.33 -0.43
C SER A 97 3.44 -19.39 -0.96
N GLN A 98 2.43 -18.97 -1.72
CA GLN A 98 1.37 -19.83 -2.23
C GLN A 98 1.45 -20.10 -3.75
N ILE A 99 2.36 -19.42 -4.47
CA ILE A 99 2.37 -19.38 -5.94
C ILE A 99 3.74 -19.71 -6.54
N ASP A 100 4.27 -20.89 -6.26
CA ASP A 100 5.63 -21.29 -6.70
C ASP A 100 5.82 -21.25 -8.22
N ASP A 101 4.80 -21.64 -9.00
CA ASP A 101 4.87 -21.84 -10.46
C ASP A 101 4.22 -20.69 -11.28
N VAL A 102 3.98 -19.51 -10.69
CA VAL A 102 3.32 -18.40 -11.38
C VAL A 102 4.30 -17.27 -11.64
N GLY A 103 4.56 -16.94 -12.92
CA GLY A 103 5.45 -15.86 -13.33
C GLY A 103 6.86 -15.93 -12.72
N SER A 104 7.57 -14.81 -12.68
CA SER A 104 8.91 -14.75 -12.06
C SER A 104 8.83 -14.15 -10.66
N SER A 105 9.42 -14.78 -9.65
CA SER A 105 9.47 -14.24 -8.29
C SER A 105 10.09 -12.83 -8.26
N LEU A 106 9.46 -11.93 -7.50
CA LEU A 106 9.98 -10.59 -7.23
C LEU A 106 10.87 -10.55 -5.97
N VAL A 107 11.10 -11.72 -5.37
CA VAL A 107 11.98 -11.91 -4.21
C VAL A 107 13.24 -12.64 -4.68
N PRO A 108 14.41 -11.97 -4.76
CA PRO A 108 15.64 -12.60 -5.20
C PRO A 108 16.19 -13.57 -4.14
N GLU A 109 16.92 -14.59 -4.60
CA GLU A 109 17.57 -15.58 -3.74
C GLU A 109 18.76 -14.97 -2.95
N ASP A 110 19.45 -13.97 -3.53
CA ASP A 110 20.57 -13.30 -2.85
C ASP A 110 20.08 -12.56 -1.60
N PRO A 111 20.54 -12.93 -0.41
CA PRO A 111 20.08 -12.32 0.84
C PRO A 111 20.41 -10.83 0.95
N TRP A 112 21.52 -10.37 0.37
CA TRP A 112 21.91 -8.97 0.41
C TRP A 112 21.04 -8.12 -0.49
N VAL A 113 20.75 -8.59 -1.69
CA VAL A 113 19.84 -7.93 -2.62
C VAL A 113 18.43 -7.87 -2.00
N ASN A 114 17.96 -8.97 -1.44
CA ASN A 114 16.65 -9.03 -0.76
C ASN A 114 16.60 -8.09 0.47
N ALA A 115 17.68 -7.97 1.23
CA ALA A 115 17.76 -7.04 2.36
C ALA A 115 17.65 -5.57 1.90
N ASN A 116 18.30 -5.18 0.80
CA ASN A 116 18.18 -3.84 0.23
C ASN A 116 16.76 -3.55 -0.31
N ILE A 117 16.12 -4.52 -0.94
CA ILE A 117 14.71 -4.42 -1.32
C ILE A 117 13.84 -4.13 -0.09
N LYS A 118 13.99 -4.92 0.96
CA LYS A 118 13.24 -4.73 2.22
C LYS A 118 13.56 -3.41 2.89
N ARG A 119 14.81 -2.94 2.83
CA ARG A 119 15.21 -1.61 3.35
C ARG A 119 14.38 -0.50 2.71
N LEU A 120 14.26 -0.46 1.38
CA LEU A 120 13.42 0.52 0.68
C LEU A 120 11.94 0.35 1.01
N MET A 121 11.45 -0.88 1.02
CA MET A 121 10.05 -1.17 1.40
C MET A 121 9.70 -0.63 2.79
N TRP A 122 10.58 -0.81 3.77
CA TRP A 122 10.35 -0.37 5.15
C TRP A 122 10.43 1.14 5.32
N ILE A 123 11.37 1.83 4.66
CA ILE A 123 11.39 3.30 4.64
C ILE A 123 10.06 3.83 4.12
N ILE A 124 9.56 3.28 3.02
CA ILE A 124 8.29 3.70 2.44
C ILE A 124 7.11 3.38 3.36
N ALA A 125 7.07 2.20 3.94
CA ALA A 125 5.93 1.74 4.73
C ALA A 125 5.90 2.30 6.16
N ALA A 126 7.04 2.54 6.78
CA ALA A 126 7.15 2.96 8.17
C ALA A 126 7.49 4.44 8.35
N ASP A 127 8.30 5.02 7.45
CA ASP A 127 8.83 6.36 7.65
C ASP A 127 8.18 7.41 6.73
N ILE A 128 7.55 7.01 5.60
CA ILE A 128 6.83 7.92 4.71
C ILE A 128 5.32 7.79 4.89
N GLN A 129 4.77 6.60 4.60
CA GLN A 129 3.32 6.41 4.48
C GLN A 129 2.52 6.81 5.74
N PRO A 130 2.91 6.49 6.98
CA PRO A 130 2.13 6.86 8.16
C PRO A 130 1.97 8.38 8.29
N TYR A 131 3.03 9.13 8.05
CA TYR A 131 3.07 10.58 8.23
C TYR A 131 2.46 11.38 7.07
N GLN A 132 2.35 10.77 5.88
CA GLN A 132 1.67 11.38 4.74
C GLN A 132 0.17 11.11 4.69
N ASN A 133 -0.34 10.16 5.47
CA ASN A 133 -1.75 9.76 5.42
C ASN A 133 -2.66 10.93 5.82
N ILE A 134 -3.66 11.18 4.98
CA ILE A 134 -4.64 12.26 5.20
C ILE A 134 -5.33 12.16 6.57
N PRO A 135 -5.78 10.97 7.04
CA PRO A 135 -6.33 10.81 8.38
C PRO A 135 -5.38 11.29 9.49
N PHE A 136 -4.08 11.00 9.39
CA PHE A 136 -3.09 11.47 10.35
C PHE A 136 -2.97 13.01 10.34
N ILE A 137 -2.92 13.62 9.15
CA ILE A 137 -2.83 15.07 9.02
C ILE A 137 -4.09 15.76 9.56
N ILE A 138 -5.28 15.26 9.25
CA ILE A 138 -6.55 15.79 9.78
C ILE A 138 -6.55 15.71 11.31
N GLN A 139 -6.14 14.57 11.87
CA GLN A 139 -6.06 14.38 13.32
C GLN A 139 -5.06 15.35 13.97
N ALA A 140 -3.89 15.53 13.36
CA ALA A 140 -2.87 16.46 13.85
C ALA A 140 -3.34 17.92 13.83
N MET A 141 -4.07 18.33 12.80
CA MET A 141 -4.68 19.66 12.74
C MET A 141 -5.78 19.85 13.80
N SER A 142 -6.63 18.83 13.99
CA SER A 142 -7.77 18.88 14.91
C SER A 142 -7.33 18.87 16.37
N ASP A 143 -6.55 17.87 16.76
CA ASP A 143 -6.33 17.56 18.19
C ASP A 143 -5.03 18.15 18.74
N TRP A 144 -4.05 18.41 17.88
CA TRP A 144 -2.74 18.94 18.29
C TRP A 144 -2.55 20.41 17.94
N GLY A 145 -3.60 21.06 17.41
CA GLY A 145 -3.59 22.50 17.11
C GLY A 145 -2.58 22.88 16.02
N MET A 146 -2.25 21.97 15.13
CA MET A 146 -1.34 22.26 14.03
C MET A 146 -1.95 23.24 13.03
N VAL A 147 -1.10 23.89 12.24
CA VAL A 147 -1.50 24.85 11.21
C VAL A 147 -2.59 24.27 10.33
N LYS A 148 -3.71 25.00 10.18
CA LYS A 148 -4.79 24.65 9.26
C LYS A 148 -4.35 24.94 7.82
N ALA A 149 -4.18 23.87 7.05
CA ALA A 149 -3.84 23.90 5.64
C ALA A 149 -4.60 22.80 4.90
N SER A 150 -4.54 22.80 3.58
CA SER A 150 -5.04 21.65 2.81
C SER A 150 -4.34 20.38 3.29
N PRO A 151 -5.06 19.32 3.68
CA PRO A 151 -4.43 18.07 4.14
C PRO A 151 -3.47 17.47 3.11
N THR A 152 -3.72 17.69 1.81
CA THR A 152 -2.87 17.20 0.72
C THR A 152 -1.55 17.96 0.59
N GLU A 153 -1.53 19.25 0.95
CA GLU A 153 -0.38 20.16 0.83
C GLU A 153 0.17 20.57 2.20
N HIS A 154 -0.24 19.88 3.26
CA HIS A 154 0.16 20.25 4.63
C HIS A 154 1.69 20.16 4.80
N PRO A 155 2.33 21.20 5.39
CA PRO A 155 3.79 21.25 5.53
C PRO A 155 4.41 20.02 6.19
N LEU A 156 3.76 19.45 7.20
CA LEU A 156 4.21 18.22 7.87
C LEU A 156 4.28 17.04 6.89
N ARG A 157 3.25 16.86 6.08
CA ARG A 157 3.20 15.81 5.05
C ARG A 157 4.33 15.97 4.05
N LEU A 158 4.50 17.18 3.52
CA LEU A 158 5.54 17.49 2.53
C LEU A 158 6.95 17.32 3.14
N HIS A 159 7.13 17.69 4.41
CA HIS A 159 8.41 17.52 5.11
C HIS A 159 8.83 16.05 5.14
N PHE A 160 7.95 15.15 5.62
CA PHE A 160 8.29 13.73 5.73
C PHE A 160 8.50 13.08 4.36
N ILE A 161 7.68 13.43 3.35
CA ILE A 161 7.88 12.89 2.02
C ILE A 161 9.26 13.30 1.49
N ARG A 162 9.60 14.60 1.52
CA ARG A 162 10.90 15.08 0.98
C ARG A 162 12.09 14.49 1.71
N ARG A 163 12.05 14.48 3.04
CA ARG A 163 13.15 13.96 3.87
C ARG A 163 13.46 12.51 3.52
N GLU A 164 12.44 11.68 3.49
CA GLU A 164 12.63 10.25 3.28
C GLU A 164 12.88 9.88 1.80
N PHE A 165 12.35 10.68 0.86
CA PHE A 165 12.73 10.51 -0.54
C PHE A 165 14.21 10.81 -0.77
N GLY A 166 14.79 11.82 -0.09
CA GLY A 166 16.23 12.05 -0.13
C GLY A 166 17.04 10.84 0.38
N ALA A 167 16.56 10.16 1.43
CA ALA A 167 17.19 8.93 1.91
C ALA A 167 17.03 7.77 0.91
N VAL A 168 15.85 7.62 0.32
CA VAL A 168 15.58 6.61 -0.72
C VAL A 168 16.49 6.84 -1.93
N GLU A 169 16.63 8.09 -2.39
CA GLU A 169 17.48 8.46 -3.51
C GLU A 169 18.95 8.11 -3.25
N THR A 170 19.49 8.50 -2.09
CA THR A 170 20.86 8.16 -1.70
C THR A 170 21.10 6.65 -1.66
N ILE A 171 20.13 5.86 -1.19
CA ILE A 171 20.24 4.40 -1.21
C ILE A 171 20.20 3.88 -2.65
N MET A 172 19.35 4.45 -3.49
CA MET A 172 19.24 4.04 -4.89
C MET A 172 20.45 4.39 -5.72
N GLU A 173 21.23 5.43 -5.37
CA GLU A 173 22.54 5.69 -5.99
C GLU A 173 23.49 4.50 -5.89
N GLU A 174 23.38 3.71 -4.80
CA GLU A 174 24.20 2.53 -4.57
C GLU A 174 23.57 1.23 -5.12
N THR A 175 22.24 1.17 -5.19
CA THR A 175 21.52 -0.09 -5.44
C THR A 175 20.83 -0.17 -6.78
N ALA A 176 20.46 0.97 -7.38
CA ALA A 176 19.67 1.01 -8.61
C ALA A 176 20.46 0.55 -9.83
N GLY A 177 19.74 -0.10 -10.72
CA GLY A 177 20.14 -0.36 -12.10
C GLY A 177 19.01 0.10 -13.02
N LYS A 178 18.41 -0.85 -13.73
CA LYS A 178 17.19 -0.57 -14.51
C LYS A 178 15.98 -0.33 -13.58
N PHE A 179 16.00 -0.90 -12.37
CA PHE A 179 14.96 -0.79 -11.33
C PHE A 179 15.57 -0.27 -10.03
N SER A 180 14.77 -0.06 -9.01
CA SER A 180 15.20 0.51 -7.73
C SER A 180 16.29 -0.32 -7.03
N VAL A 181 16.35 -1.64 -7.28
CA VAL A 181 17.45 -2.51 -6.86
C VAL A 181 17.86 -3.40 -8.03
N GLY A 182 18.99 -3.11 -8.64
CA GLY A 182 19.54 -3.89 -9.75
C GLY A 182 18.74 -3.80 -11.06
N ASN A 183 18.78 -4.89 -11.85
CA ASN A 183 18.27 -4.89 -13.21
C ASN A 183 16.98 -5.70 -13.42
N LYS A 184 16.40 -6.22 -12.36
CA LYS A 184 15.11 -6.92 -12.35
C LYS A 184 14.12 -6.19 -11.48
N ILE A 185 12.85 -6.17 -11.90
CA ILE A 185 11.77 -5.64 -11.08
C ILE A 185 11.67 -6.41 -9.76
N SER A 186 11.36 -5.73 -8.69
CA SER A 186 11.33 -6.28 -7.33
C SER A 186 10.18 -5.71 -6.51
N LEU A 187 10.00 -6.20 -5.29
CA LEU A 187 9.02 -5.66 -4.35
C LEU A 187 9.30 -4.19 -4.00
N ALA A 188 10.56 -3.73 -4.04
CA ALA A 188 10.88 -2.32 -3.81
C ALA A 188 10.17 -1.41 -4.82
N ASP A 189 10.10 -1.81 -6.10
CA ASP A 189 9.41 -1.05 -7.14
C ASP A 189 7.89 -1.01 -6.89
N CYS A 190 7.31 -2.12 -6.43
CA CYS A 190 5.89 -2.19 -6.07
C CYS A 190 5.54 -1.24 -4.92
N PHE A 191 6.47 -0.95 -4.02
CA PHE A 191 6.30 0.00 -2.92
C PHE A 191 6.59 1.43 -3.36
N LEU A 192 7.62 1.64 -4.16
CA LEU A 192 8.10 2.95 -4.59
C LEU A 192 7.14 3.64 -5.55
N VAL A 193 6.62 2.94 -6.57
CA VAL A 193 5.74 3.53 -7.59
C VAL A 193 4.49 4.20 -6.99
N PRO A 194 3.70 3.56 -6.08
CA PRO A 194 2.59 4.23 -5.43
C PRO A 194 3.01 5.42 -4.57
N GLN A 195 4.21 5.37 -4.02
CA GLN A 195 4.75 6.44 -3.20
C GLN A 195 5.16 7.66 -4.04
N ILE A 196 5.80 7.45 -5.20
CA ILE A 196 6.07 8.47 -6.21
C ILE A 196 4.77 9.16 -6.63
N ARG A 197 3.74 8.37 -6.97
CA ARG A 197 2.42 8.92 -7.29
C ARG A 197 1.88 9.83 -6.17
N ASN A 198 2.01 9.42 -4.92
CA ASN A 198 1.55 10.24 -3.78
C ASN A 198 2.36 11.53 -3.61
N ALA A 199 3.66 11.50 -3.87
CA ALA A 199 4.52 12.68 -3.84
C ALA A 199 4.11 13.68 -4.93
N LEU A 200 3.88 13.21 -6.16
CA LEU A 200 3.41 14.04 -7.27
C LEU A 200 2.04 14.66 -6.97
N LEU A 201 1.10 13.87 -6.43
CA LEU A 201 -0.23 14.37 -6.01
C LEU A 201 -0.14 15.38 -4.85
N ALA A 202 0.93 15.36 -4.08
CA ALA A 202 1.22 16.35 -3.04
C ALA A 202 1.94 17.59 -3.59
N GLY A 203 2.18 17.67 -4.89
CA GLY A 203 2.87 18.80 -5.52
C GLY A 203 4.38 18.82 -5.29
N ILE A 204 4.97 17.67 -5.00
CA ILE A 204 6.43 17.54 -4.90
C ILE A 204 7.00 17.38 -6.32
N ASP A 205 7.92 18.26 -6.66
CA ASP A 205 8.74 18.18 -7.85
C ASP A 205 9.88 17.18 -7.58
N LEU A 206 9.91 16.09 -8.31
CA LEU A 206 10.90 15.02 -8.14
C LEU A 206 12.16 15.26 -9.01
N ASP A 207 12.19 16.31 -9.83
CA ASP A 207 13.36 16.68 -10.65
C ASP A 207 14.30 17.63 -9.90
N LYS A 208 14.01 17.98 -8.66
CA LYS A 208 14.76 18.88 -7.77
C LYS A 208 15.14 18.22 -6.47
#